data_a73019fef158cfc114901506a86274c9
#
_entry.id   a73019fef158cfc114901506a86274c9
#
_cell.length_a   1.000
_cell.length_b   1.000
_cell.length_c   1.000
_cell.angle_alpha   90.00
_cell.angle_beta   90.00
_cell.angle_gamma   90.00
#
_symmetry.space_group_name_H-M   'P 1'
#
loop_
_entity.id
_entity.type
_entity.pdbx_description
1 polymer ?
#
loop_
_entity_poly.entity_id
_entity_poly.type
_entity_poly.pdbx_seq_one_letter_code
_entity_poly.pdbx_strand_id
1 'polypeptide(L)'
;MIEQLVAKVFAARDAAHLAHWSTSSYSEHRALEHFYTEVISLTDRLVECYQGAFEKLSKIELERAKSTPAELLAEQAVWLQQNLDVLSRDLAPLE
;
A
#
# COMPACT_ATOMS: atom_id res chain seq x y z
N MET A 1 -10.38 8.88 1.68
CA MET A 1 -8.90 8.87 1.58
C MET A 1 -8.30 7.55 2.04
N ILE A 2 -8.75 6.99 3.17
CA ILE A 2 -8.22 5.71 3.66
C ILE A 2 -8.52 4.56 2.67
N GLU A 3 -9.68 4.56 2.04
CA GLU A 3 -10.04 3.55 1.05
C GLU A 3 -9.10 3.59 -0.15
N GLN A 4 -8.73 4.79 -0.58
CA GLN A 4 -7.76 4.96 -1.66
C GLN A 4 -6.38 4.46 -1.27
N LEU A 5 -5.96 4.73 -0.03
CA LEU A 5 -4.68 4.23 0.49
C LEU A 5 -4.65 2.70 0.46
N VAL A 6 -5.72 2.05 0.93
CA VAL A 6 -5.79 0.59 0.93
C VAL A 6 -5.69 0.03 -0.48
N ALA A 7 -6.41 0.61 -1.44
CA ALA A 7 -6.34 0.19 -2.84
C ALA A 7 -4.91 0.33 -3.40
N LYS A 8 -4.24 1.44 -3.08
CA LYS A 8 -2.85 1.68 -3.49
C LYS A 8 -1.89 0.67 -2.88
N VAL A 9 -2.08 0.36 -1.60
CA VAL A 9 -1.24 -0.63 -0.91
C VAL A 9 -1.43 -2.02 -1.52
N PHE A 10 -2.66 -2.41 -1.82
CA PHE A 10 -2.91 -3.71 -2.45
C PHE A 10 -2.25 -3.80 -3.81
N ALA A 11 -2.34 -2.74 -4.62
CA ALA A 11 -1.69 -2.71 -5.92
C ALA A 11 -0.16 -2.77 -5.77
N ALA A 12 0.40 -2.04 -4.82
CA ALA A 12 1.84 -2.05 -4.55
C ALA A 12 2.31 -3.42 -4.07
N ARG A 13 1.53 -4.08 -3.21
CA ARG A 13 1.86 -5.43 -2.74
C ARG A 13 1.95 -6.42 -3.89
N ASP A 14 0.95 -6.41 -4.77
CA ASP A 14 0.94 -7.33 -5.91
C ASP A 14 2.10 -7.03 -6.86
N ALA A 15 2.38 -5.75 -7.10
CA ALA A 15 3.51 -5.35 -7.94
C ALA A 15 4.85 -5.79 -7.33
N ALA A 16 5.01 -5.66 -6.02
CA ALA A 16 6.22 -6.09 -5.33
C ALA A 16 6.40 -7.61 -5.42
N HIS A 17 5.32 -8.36 -5.31
CA HIS A 17 5.36 -9.82 -5.40
C HIS A 17 5.79 -10.25 -6.82
N LEU A 18 5.22 -9.63 -7.85
CA LEU A 18 5.58 -9.92 -9.23
C LEU A 18 7.04 -9.51 -9.53
N ALA A 19 7.45 -8.36 -9.03
CA ALA A 19 8.84 -7.90 -9.19
C ALA A 19 9.82 -8.82 -8.48
N HIS A 20 9.45 -9.35 -7.31
CA HIS A 20 10.24 -10.32 -6.55
C HIS A 20 10.54 -11.57 -7.39
N TRP A 21 9.60 -12.02 -8.20
CA TRP A 21 9.82 -13.17 -9.07
C TRP A 21 10.66 -12.84 -10.31
N SER A 22 10.63 -11.61 -10.78
CA SER A 22 11.28 -11.24 -12.04
C SER A 22 12.66 -10.59 -11.90
N THR A 23 13.02 -10.13 -10.71
CA THR A 23 14.32 -9.48 -10.51
C THR A 23 15.48 -10.48 -10.58
N SER A 24 16.61 -10.03 -11.11
CA SER A 24 17.84 -10.80 -11.11
C SER A 24 18.76 -10.44 -9.94
N SER A 25 18.39 -9.45 -9.14
CA SER A 25 19.16 -9.02 -7.96
C SER A 25 18.65 -9.75 -6.72
N TYR A 26 19.53 -10.48 -6.03
CA TYR A 26 19.16 -11.20 -4.81
C TYR A 26 18.74 -10.25 -3.69
N SER A 27 19.47 -9.15 -3.52
CA SER A 27 19.12 -8.17 -2.49
C SER A 27 17.76 -7.52 -2.76
N GLU A 28 17.45 -7.23 -4.02
CA GLU A 28 16.14 -6.71 -4.40
C GLU A 28 15.04 -7.74 -4.17
N HIS A 29 15.30 -9.00 -4.54
CA HIS A 29 14.39 -10.12 -4.30
C HIS A 29 14.00 -10.20 -2.82
N ARG A 30 14.97 -10.12 -1.92
CA ARG A 30 14.73 -10.17 -0.48
C ARG A 30 14.01 -8.93 0.05
N ALA A 31 14.37 -7.75 -0.44
CA ALA A 31 13.72 -6.51 -0.01
C ALA A 31 12.26 -6.48 -0.42
N LEU A 32 11.95 -6.93 -1.63
CA LEU A 32 10.57 -7.00 -2.12
C LEU A 32 9.74 -7.99 -1.30
N GLU A 33 10.31 -9.15 -0.98
CA GLU A 33 9.64 -10.16 -0.15
C GLU A 33 9.31 -9.60 1.23
N HIS A 34 10.25 -8.92 1.84
CA HIS A 34 10.04 -8.28 3.14
C HIS A 34 8.89 -7.28 3.07
N PHE A 35 8.88 -6.45 2.03
CA PHE A 35 7.84 -5.44 1.84
C PHE A 35 6.46 -6.07 1.70
N TYR A 36 6.28 -6.99 0.73
CA TYR A 36 4.93 -7.50 0.47
C TYR A 36 4.40 -8.40 1.59
N THR A 37 5.29 -8.97 2.38
CA THR A 37 4.90 -9.77 3.53
C THR A 37 4.44 -8.88 4.69
N GLU A 38 5.18 -7.83 5.00
CA GLU A 38 4.88 -6.98 6.15
C GLU A 38 3.77 -5.97 5.90
N VAL A 39 3.67 -5.44 4.69
CA VAL A 39 2.71 -4.37 4.40
C VAL A 39 1.26 -4.82 4.64
N ILE A 40 0.96 -6.11 4.49
CA ILE A 40 -0.38 -6.63 4.71
C ILE A 40 -0.73 -6.59 6.19
N SER A 41 0.15 -7.06 7.06
CA SER A 41 -0.10 -7.02 8.51
C SER A 41 -0.26 -5.58 9.01
N LEU A 42 0.56 -4.67 8.52
CA LEU A 42 0.48 -3.26 8.89
C LEU A 42 -0.83 -2.63 8.41
N THR A 43 -1.25 -2.97 7.20
CA THR A 43 -2.50 -2.46 6.64
C THR A 43 -3.71 -2.99 7.39
N ASP A 44 -3.71 -4.28 7.74
CA ASP A 44 -4.78 -4.87 8.55
C ASP A 44 -4.91 -4.14 9.89
N ARG A 45 -3.80 -3.90 10.56
CA ARG A 45 -3.80 -3.20 11.84
C ARG A 45 -4.32 -1.77 11.70
N LEU A 46 -3.88 -1.06 10.66
CA LEU A 46 -4.34 0.29 10.40
C LEU A 46 -5.86 0.34 10.16
N VAL A 47 -6.35 -0.54 9.30
CA VAL A 47 -7.79 -0.59 8.96
C VAL A 47 -8.62 -0.96 10.19
N GLU A 48 -8.20 -1.96 10.95
CA GLU A 48 -8.91 -2.38 12.16
C GLU A 48 -8.96 -1.26 13.21
N CYS A 49 -7.85 -0.56 13.41
CA CYS A 49 -7.82 0.59 14.32
C CYS A 49 -8.72 1.71 13.83
N TYR A 50 -8.69 2.00 12.54
CA TYR A 50 -9.54 3.04 11.96
C TYR A 50 -11.02 2.71 12.13
N GLN A 51 -11.42 1.49 11.79
CA GLN A 51 -12.82 1.06 11.89
C GLN A 51 -13.31 1.00 13.36
N GLY A 52 -12.39 0.71 14.28
CA GLY A 52 -12.73 0.72 15.70
C GLY A 52 -12.90 2.13 16.26
N ALA A 53 -12.18 3.11 15.74
CA ALA A 53 -12.21 4.50 16.22
C ALA A 53 -13.30 5.33 15.52
N PHE A 54 -13.62 5.02 14.28
CA PHE A 54 -14.52 5.84 13.47
C PHE A 54 -15.69 5.00 12.94
N GLU A 55 -15.57 4.51 11.71
CA GLU A 55 -16.62 3.75 11.07
C GLU A 55 -16.01 2.76 10.08
N LYS A 56 -16.81 1.81 9.61
CA LYS A 56 -16.34 0.87 8.62
C LYS A 56 -16.00 1.58 7.33
N LEU A 57 -14.98 1.07 6.64
CA LEU A 57 -14.57 1.61 5.35
C LEU A 57 -15.72 1.53 4.35
N SER A 58 -15.78 2.53 3.48
CA SER A 58 -16.65 2.49 2.31
C SER A 58 -16.09 1.48 1.30
N LYS A 59 -16.78 1.31 0.19
CA LYS A 59 -16.34 0.42 -0.87
C LYS A 59 -14.92 0.78 -1.32
N ILE A 60 -14.08 -0.23 -1.40
CA ILE A 60 -12.71 -0.09 -1.91
C ILE A 60 -12.69 -0.56 -3.37
N GLU A 61 -12.29 0.33 -4.27
CA GLU A 61 -12.14 -0.02 -5.67
C GLU A 61 -10.69 -0.41 -5.94
N LEU A 62 -10.48 -1.68 -6.25
CA LEU A 62 -9.15 -2.19 -6.53
C LEU A 62 -8.62 -1.61 -7.84
N GLU A 63 -7.34 -1.28 -7.84
CA GLU A 63 -6.70 -0.73 -9.02
C GLU A 63 -6.24 -1.85 -9.94
N ARG A 64 -6.35 -1.62 -11.25
CA ARG A 64 -5.80 -2.51 -12.26
C ARG A 64 -4.40 -2.03 -12.62
N ALA A 65 -3.47 -2.96 -12.70
CA ALA A 65 -2.13 -2.66 -13.17
C ALA A 65 -2.18 -2.30 -14.66
N LYS A 66 -1.68 -1.11 -14.99
CA LYS A 66 -1.58 -0.62 -16.38
C LYS A 66 -0.13 -0.42 -16.80
N SER A 67 0.79 -0.72 -15.90
CA SER A 67 2.21 -0.49 -16.06
C SER A 67 2.99 -1.69 -15.53
N THR A 68 4.30 -1.69 -15.71
CA THR A 68 5.16 -2.74 -15.16
C THR A 68 5.13 -2.66 -13.62
N PRO A 69 5.48 -3.75 -12.92
CA PRO A 69 5.54 -3.72 -11.46
C PRO A 69 6.42 -2.59 -10.92
N ALA A 70 7.58 -2.35 -11.52
CA ALA A 70 8.48 -1.28 -11.09
C ALA A 70 7.87 0.10 -11.27
N GLU A 71 7.22 0.33 -12.42
CA GLU A 71 6.54 1.59 -12.69
C GLU A 71 5.38 1.80 -11.72
N LEU A 72 4.61 0.76 -11.44
CA LEU A 72 3.49 0.85 -10.53
C LEU A 72 3.96 1.19 -9.12
N LEU A 73 5.03 0.56 -8.64
CA LEU A 73 5.59 0.88 -7.32
C LEU A 73 6.03 2.35 -7.25
N ALA A 74 6.65 2.86 -8.32
CA ALA A 74 7.04 4.27 -8.38
C ALA A 74 5.82 5.20 -8.36
N GLU A 75 4.77 4.86 -9.08
CA GLU A 75 3.53 5.62 -9.10
C GLU A 75 2.88 5.67 -7.71
N GLN A 76 2.85 4.56 -7.00
CA GLN A 76 2.27 4.52 -5.66
C GLN A 76 3.09 5.33 -4.66
N ALA A 77 4.41 5.31 -4.78
CA ALA A 77 5.27 6.13 -3.94
C ALA A 77 5.01 7.63 -4.15
N VAL A 78 4.84 8.06 -5.40
CA VAL A 78 4.51 9.45 -5.72
C VAL A 78 3.14 9.82 -5.15
N TRP A 79 2.14 8.96 -5.34
CA TRP A 79 0.80 9.22 -4.80
C TRP A 79 0.84 9.39 -3.30
N LEU A 80 1.53 8.49 -2.60
CA LEU A 80 1.64 8.54 -1.15
C LEU A 80 2.31 9.85 -0.70
N GLN A 81 3.39 10.24 -1.35
CA GLN A 81 4.09 11.48 -1.02
C GLN A 81 3.21 12.71 -1.22
N GLN A 82 2.43 12.72 -2.32
CA GLN A 82 1.54 13.84 -2.63
C GLN A 82 0.36 13.94 -1.66
N ASN A 83 -0.03 12.84 -1.03
CA ASN A 83 -1.19 12.78 -0.14
C ASN A 83 -0.82 12.63 1.33
N LEU A 84 0.46 12.69 1.65
CA LEU A 84 0.94 12.43 3.01
C LEU A 84 0.32 13.37 4.04
N ASP A 85 0.21 14.65 3.72
CA ASP A 85 -0.35 15.64 4.65
C ASP A 85 -1.82 15.37 4.94
N VAL A 86 -2.60 15.02 3.92
CA VAL A 86 -4.02 14.71 4.08
C VAL A 86 -4.19 13.44 4.92
N LEU A 87 -3.41 12.40 4.61
CA LEU A 87 -3.44 11.16 5.36
C LEU A 87 -3.04 11.36 6.82
N SER A 88 -2.01 12.17 7.06
CA SER A 88 -1.57 12.46 8.42
C SER A 88 -2.66 13.14 9.23
N ARG A 89 -3.40 14.07 8.64
CA ARG A 89 -4.51 14.74 9.30
C ARG A 89 -5.67 13.78 9.56
N ASP A 90 -6.02 12.96 8.57
CA ASP A 90 -7.14 12.02 8.69
C ASP A 90 -6.86 10.92 9.72
N LEU A 91 -5.59 10.53 9.90
CA LEU A 91 -5.20 9.46 10.80
C LEU A 91 -4.66 9.95 12.14
N ALA A 92 -4.51 11.27 12.34
CA ALA A 92 -4.00 11.83 13.59
C ALA A 92 -4.73 11.34 14.84
N PRO A 93 -6.07 11.17 14.83
CA PRO A 93 -6.78 10.66 16.01
C PRO A 93 -6.40 9.25 16.44
N LEU A 94 -5.67 8.51 15.63
CA LEU A 94 -5.20 7.15 15.97
C LEU A 94 -3.88 7.15 16.73
N GLU A 95 -3.22 8.27 16.82
CA GLU A 95 -1.92 8.40 17.52
C GLU A 95 -2.06 8.35 19.03
#